data_00bd849342690d9674c6ee63d0c98a90
#
_entry.id   00bd849342690d9674c6ee63d0c98a90
#
_cell.length_a   1.000
_cell.length_b   1.000
_cell.length_c   1.000
_cell.angle_alpha   90.00
_cell.angle_beta   90.00
_cell.angle_gamma   90.00
#
_symmetry.space_group_name_H-M   'P 1'
#
loop_
_entity.id
_entity.type
_entity.pdbx_description
1 polymer ?
#
loop_
_entity_poly.entity_id
_entity_poly.type
_entity_poly.pdbx_seq_one_letter_code
_entity_poly.pdbx_strand_id
1 'polypeptide(L)'
;MARRRLAAAAGGTAVVHPIILEADTPAVRELAGGIRSAASGQSEQHRVPLLRIHKVLEEALPKMRGAPSADMQLLLKHYHHKLYLSTDSSSDYLAALALLASSGARLGSTVGDMVKRSSQVIMDSLHNASLKKSTAELSNLDGQFADKFVSEVSPQDAWTMLRSLAAIGSSPPAALFLLDRYFDREGRIAQLSRVKMVQMVEALCMLRSRGPALQAVSDQLAAQVVKITPQQRLALLRSFATVNVAPNLLYLFLGSGRRWRLKLSASNQAEMLSAFAELRFRPRGSAFFKDLILTVLRGRPGADPLRLCYDLFLLDMFDEPSLKRLETTVNSPQRDEITLEEACRVLASLGYFCYGQPSTYDTLLAEIARFEATLYQNRQCLVQLKSLEIGFRIGHSAFPISNLSPSAQQTLLRVRHAEVADLSRDAAPTGWTQDIRRIAGQVCNRTYFNITVGPFLVDFVRTSDGTPQTKLDKGGDERLQAVRQCVALEPLKGQCFYRGSDDSELTSSSKYRHLLLRGLGIEICPVSKQQWVGMTSDAEKVRYIRDIVTEGMVRLKERRKEHAKKISQIKWQKRVHARSVS
;
A
#
# COMPACT_ATOMS: atom_id res chain seq x y z
N MET A 1 -21.38 10.84 1.12
CA MET A 1 -22.66 10.90 1.91
C MET A 1 -23.92 11.14 1.06
N ALA A 2 -23.94 11.94 0.03
CA ALA A 2 -25.18 12.20 -0.75
C ALA A 2 -25.69 11.04 -1.62
N ARG A 3 -24.91 10.00 -1.89
CA ARG A 3 -25.34 8.82 -2.69
C ARG A 3 -25.97 7.68 -1.90
N ARG A 4 -25.92 7.67 -0.55
CA ARG A 4 -26.50 6.60 0.30
C ARG A 4 -27.93 6.88 0.78
N ARG A 5 -28.47 8.08 0.61
CA ARG A 5 -29.84 8.43 1.09
C ARG A 5 -30.99 8.10 0.12
N LEU A 6 -30.71 7.59 -1.07
CA LEU A 6 -31.76 7.23 -2.06
C LEU A 6 -32.16 5.75 -2.10
N ALA A 7 -31.55 4.90 -1.29
CA ALA A 7 -31.85 3.46 -1.27
C ALA A 7 -32.81 3.01 -0.18
N ALA A 8 -33.20 3.87 0.75
CA ALA A 8 -33.99 3.48 1.94
C ALA A 8 -35.48 3.85 1.90
N ALA A 9 -36.02 4.33 0.79
CA ALA A 9 -37.42 4.80 0.72
C ALA A 9 -38.27 4.13 -0.36
N ALA A 10 -38.12 2.82 -0.62
CA ALA A 10 -39.04 2.11 -1.50
C ALA A 10 -39.22 0.66 -1.08
N GLY A 11 -39.88 0.45 0.06
CA GLY A 11 -40.56 -0.80 0.39
C GLY A 11 -41.88 -0.90 -0.40
N GLY A 12 -41.79 -1.18 -1.70
CA GLY A 12 -42.92 -1.50 -2.55
C GLY A 12 -42.44 -2.44 -3.63
N THR A 13 -43.02 -3.64 -3.73
CA THR A 13 -42.84 -4.58 -4.83
C THR A 13 -43.35 -3.95 -6.14
N ALA A 14 -42.58 -3.01 -6.68
CA ALA A 14 -42.73 -2.54 -8.05
C ALA A 14 -42.02 -3.53 -8.96
N VAL A 15 -42.76 -4.19 -9.83
CA VAL A 15 -42.20 -4.89 -10.99
C VAL A 15 -41.33 -3.90 -11.74
N VAL A 16 -40.04 -4.02 -11.57
CA VAL A 16 -39.05 -3.22 -12.31
C VAL A 16 -39.10 -3.72 -13.76
N HIS A 17 -39.90 -3.09 -14.58
CA HIS A 17 -39.70 -3.15 -16.02
C HIS A 17 -38.24 -2.72 -16.25
N PRO A 18 -37.42 -3.50 -16.97
CA PRO A 18 -36.11 -3.06 -17.35
C PRO A 18 -36.28 -1.76 -18.13
N ILE A 19 -35.94 -0.62 -17.54
CA ILE A 19 -35.79 0.63 -18.28
C ILE A 19 -34.66 0.33 -19.25
N ILE A 20 -35.01 0.00 -20.49
CA ILE A 20 -34.11 -0.03 -21.64
C ILE A 20 -33.67 1.42 -21.81
N LEU A 21 -32.57 1.77 -21.14
CA LEU A 21 -31.95 3.07 -21.29
C LEU A 21 -31.42 3.15 -22.71
N GLU A 22 -32.00 4.07 -23.51
CA GLU A 22 -31.68 4.41 -24.89
C GLU A 22 -30.21 4.84 -25.06
N ALA A 23 -29.28 3.92 -24.87
CA ALA A 23 -27.86 4.13 -25.22
C ALA A 23 -27.56 3.71 -26.65
N ASP A 24 -28.49 3.00 -27.32
CA ASP A 24 -28.37 2.59 -28.69
C ASP A 24 -28.92 3.69 -29.60
N THR A 25 -28.06 4.62 -29.96
CA THR A 25 -28.38 5.57 -31.04
C THR A 25 -28.63 4.77 -32.32
N PRO A 26 -29.49 5.25 -33.25
CA PRO A 26 -29.70 4.61 -34.55
C PRO A 26 -28.39 4.30 -35.29
N ALA A 27 -27.40 5.18 -35.14
CA ALA A 27 -26.06 5.02 -35.72
C ALA A 27 -25.29 3.82 -35.12
N VAL A 28 -25.43 3.53 -33.82
CA VAL A 28 -24.80 2.35 -33.16
C VAL A 28 -25.41 1.06 -33.72
N ARG A 29 -26.75 1.00 -33.87
CA ARG A 29 -27.44 -0.17 -34.44
C ARG A 29 -27.11 -0.40 -35.89
N GLU A 30 -27.06 0.68 -36.71
CA GLU A 30 -26.67 0.63 -38.11
C GLU A 30 -25.26 0.06 -38.28
N LEU A 31 -24.28 0.58 -37.55
CA LEU A 31 -22.90 0.12 -37.64
C LEU A 31 -22.73 -1.31 -37.12
N ALA A 32 -23.40 -1.68 -36.01
CA ALA A 32 -23.39 -3.05 -35.49
C ALA A 32 -24.02 -4.02 -36.49
N GLY A 33 -25.10 -3.63 -37.16
CA GLY A 33 -25.71 -4.38 -38.26
C GLY A 33 -24.75 -4.58 -39.44
N GLY A 34 -24.05 -3.54 -39.86
CA GLY A 34 -23.03 -3.62 -40.90
C GLY A 34 -21.86 -4.55 -40.55
N ILE A 35 -21.42 -4.55 -39.27
CA ILE A 35 -20.37 -5.44 -38.80
C ILE A 35 -20.84 -6.91 -38.82
N ARG A 36 -22.09 -7.19 -38.41
CA ARG A 36 -22.67 -8.54 -38.48
C ARG A 36 -22.77 -9.05 -39.91
N SER A 37 -23.24 -8.19 -40.85
CA SER A 37 -23.35 -8.53 -42.25
C SER A 37 -22.01 -8.80 -42.91
N ALA A 38 -20.98 -8.04 -42.54
CA ALA A 38 -19.62 -8.28 -43.03
C ALA A 38 -19.03 -9.60 -42.47
N ALA A 39 -19.35 -9.96 -41.20
CA ALA A 39 -18.91 -11.21 -40.57
C ALA A 39 -19.60 -12.47 -41.17
N SER A 40 -20.83 -12.32 -41.73
CA SER A 40 -21.57 -13.40 -42.39
C SER A 40 -21.18 -13.64 -43.86
N GLY A 41 -20.17 -12.90 -44.36
CA GLY A 41 -19.66 -13.08 -45.75
C GLY A 41 -20.57 -12.54 -46.85
N GLN A 42 -21.62 -11.81 -46.51
CA GLN A 42 -22.63 -11.36 -47.47
C GLN A 42 -22.27 -10.10 -48.30
N SER A 43 -21.17 -9.41 -47.98
CA SER A 43 -20.75 -8.26 -48.80
C SER A 43 -19.35 -7.75 -48.43
N GLU A 44 -18.42 -7.69 -49.39
CA GLU A 44 -17.13 -6.98 -49.28
C GLU A 44 -17.29 -5.45 -49.20
N GLN A 45 -18.46 -4.91 -49.55
CA GLN A 45 -18.72 -3.47 -49.54
C GLN A 45 -18.93 -2.85 -48.16
N HIS A 46 -19.04 -3.65 -47.08
CA HIS A 46 -19.32 -3.13 -45.73
C HIS A 46 -18.10 -3.10 -44.81
N ARG A 47 -16.91 -2.85 -45.30
CA ARG A 47 -15.76 -2.48 -44.45
C ARG A 47 -16.00 -1.14 -43.79
N VAL A 48 -16.59 -1.15 -42.58
CA VAL A 48 -16.82 0.08 -41.83
C VAL A 48 -15.48 0.74 -41.50
N PRO A 49 -15.21 1.99 -41.94
CA PRO A 49 -13.97 2.68 -41.68
C PRO A 49 -13.78 2.94 -40.19
N LEU A 50 -12.54 2.83 -39.68
CA LEU A 50 -12.20 3.08 -38.28
C LEU A 50 -12.68 4.47 -37.83
N LEU A 51 -12.49 5.49 -38.65
CA LEU A 51 -12.91 6.86 -38.36
C LEU A 51 -14.43 7.00 -38.17
N ARG A 52 -15.24 6.22 -38.91
CA ARG A 52 -16.70 6.24 -38.74
C ARG A 52 -17.11 5.61 -37.43
N ILE A 53 -16.47 4.51 -37.04
CA ILE A 53 -16.68 3.88 -35.72
C ILE A 53 -16.29 4.84 -34.61
N HIS A 54 -15.15 5.51 -34.76
CA HIS A 54 -14.65 6.48 -33.79
C HIS A 54 -15.66 7.60 -33.53
N LYS A 55 -16.17 8.24 -34.59
CA LYS A 55 -17.16 9.32 -34.46
C LYS A 55 -18.45 8.87 -33.77
N VAL A 56 -18.97 7.70 -34.11
CA VAL A 56 -20.18 7.18 -33.46
C VAL A 56 -19.95 6.85 -31.99
N LEU A 57 -18.77 6.31 -31.63
CA LEU A 57 -18.41 6.07 -30.25
C LEU A 57 -18.22 7.39 -29.49
N GLU A 58 -17.62 8.41 -30.10
CA GLU A 58 -17.44 9.74 -29.52
C GLU A 58 -18.78 10.40 -29.14
N GLU A 59 -19.82 10.20 -29.94
CA GLU A 59 -21.16 10.72 -29.68
C GLU A 59 -21.96 9.87 -28.69
N ALA A 60 -21.79 8.54 -28.69
CA ALA A 60 -22.60 7.61 -27.94
C ALA A 60 -22.06 7.36 -26.51
N LEU A 61 -20.74 7.22 -26.36
CA LEU A 61 -20.14 6.87 -25.07
C LEU A 61 -20.39 7.88 -23.94
N PRO A 62 -20.35 9.21 -24.17
CA PRO A 62 -20.65 10.19 -23.13
C PRO A 62 -22.10 10.14 -22.63
N LYS A 63 -23.02 9.66 -23.47
CA LYS A 63 -24.46 9.58 -23.16
C LYS A 63 -24.83 8.28 -22.44
N MET A 64 -23.95 7.30 -22.41
CA MET A 64 -24.20 6.01 -21.75
C MET A 64 -24.34 6.15 -20.23
N ARG A 65 -25.47 5.60 -19.71
CA ARG A 65 -25.73 5.50 -18.28
C ARG A 65 -25.98 4.01 -17.95
N GLY A 66 -24.92 3.25 -17.75
CA GLY A 66 -25.03 1.82 -17.38
C GLY A 66 -24.13 0.90 -18.19
N ALA A 67 -24.43 -0.42 -18.16
CA ALA A 67 -23.68 -1.40 -18.94
C ALA A 67 -23.94 -1.23 -20.44
N PRO A 68 -22.90 -1.43 -21.31
CA PRO A 68 -23.05 -1.31 -22.75
C PRO A 68 -23.99 -2.40 -23.29
N SER A 69 -24.84 -2.02 -24.26
CA SER A 69 -25.68 -2.96 -25.01
C SER A 69 -24.85 -3.96 -25.80
N ALA A 70 -25.46 -5.03 -26.28
CA ALA A 70 -24.80 -6.04 -27.12
C ALA A 70 -24.22 -5.40 -28.41
N ASP A 71 -24.94 -4.44 -29.01
CA ASP A 71 -24.49 -3.72 -30.19
C ASP A 71 -23.31 -2.80 -29.92
N MET A 72 -23.34 -2.09 -28.79
CA MET A 72 -22.21 -1.28 -28.34
C MET A 72 -20.97 -2.15 -28.02
N GLN A 73 -21.16 -3.30 -27.37
CA GLN A 73 -20.06 -4.25 -27.11
C GLN A 73 -19.45 -4.79 -28.41
N LEU A 74 -20.27 -5.10 -29.41
CA LEU A 74 -19.81 -5.53 -30.72
C LEU A 74 -19.01 -4.41 -31.41
N LEU A 75 -19.50 -3.19 -31.37
CA LEU A 75 -18.83 -2.02 -31.92
C LEU A 75 -17.48 -1.77 -31.28
N LEU A 76 -17.42 -1.82 -29.95
CA LEU A 76 -16.18 -1.68 -29.17
C LEU A 76 -15.17 -2.78 -29.51
N LYS A 77 -15.61 -4.05 -29.59
CA LYS A 77 -14.74 -5.17 -29.99
C LYS A 77 -14.19 -4.98 -31.40
N HIS A 78 -15.03 -4.54 -32.34
CA HIS A 78 -14.61 -4.33 -33.72
C HIS A 78 -13.69 -3.12 -33.86
N TYR A 79 -13.95 -2.05 -33.11
CA TYR A 79 -13.08 -0.88 -33.00
C TYR A 79 -11.69 -1.27 -32.50
N HIS A 80 -11.64 -2.04 -31.42
CA HIS A 80 -10.40 -2.55 -30.87
C HIS A 80 -9.63 -3.44 -31.86
N HIS A 81 -10.34 -4.34 -32.55
CA HIS A 81 -9.72 -5.22 -33.55
C HIS A 81 -9.15 -4.44 -34.74
N LYS A 82 -9.84 -3.40 -35.18
CA LYS A 82 -9.35 -2.53 -36.25
C LYS A 82 -8.18 -1.65 -35.82
N LEU A 83 -8.20 -1.13 -34.62
CA LEU A 83 -7.04 -0.42 -34.04
C LEU A 83 -5.81 -1.33 -33.98
N TYR A 84 -6.02 -2.60 -33.61
CA TYR A 84 -4.97 -3.61 -33.59
C TYR A 84 -4.33 -3.86 -34.98
N LEU A 85 -5.15 -3.84 -36.04
CA LEU A 85 -4.69 -4.03 -37.41
C LEU A 85 -4.10 -2.77 -38.04
N SER A 86 -4.40 -1.58 -37.52
CA SER A 86 -3.97 -0.28 -38.07
C SER A 86 -2.74 0.30 -37.34
N THR A 87 -1.89 -0.54 -36.78
CA THR A 87 -0.80 -0.22 -35.83
C THR A 87 0.29 0.75 -36.32
N ASP A 88 0.14 1.39 -37.47
CA ASP A 88 1.13 2.36 -37.98
C ASP A 88 0.95 3.79 -37.42
N SER A 89 -0.11 4.07 -36.68
CA SER A 89 -0.42 5.43 -36.19
C SER A 89 -0.62 5.47 -34.68
N SER A 90 0.37 6.01 -33.97
CA SER A 90 0.27 6.31 -32.53
C SER A 90 -0.87 7.29 -32.19
N SER A 91 -1.25 8.17 -33.13
CA SER A 91 -2.32 9.15 -32.97
C SER A 91 -3.70 8.50 -32.86
N ASP A 92 -4.00 7.47 -33.65
CA ASP A 92 -5.28 6.76 -33.63
C ASP A 92 -5.47 5.99 -32.31
N TYR A 93 -4.38 5.45 -31.78
CA TYR A 93 -4.39 4.77 -30.50
C TYR A 93 -4.66 5.74 -29.33
N LEU A 94 -4.05 6.92 -29.37
CA LEU A 94 -4.27 7.97 -28.36
C LEU A 94 -5.69 8.52 -28.43
N ALA A 95 -6.24 8.70 -29.63
CA ALA A 95 -7.63 9.11 -29.84
C ALA A 95 -8.61 8.06 -29.26
N ALA A 96 -8.33 6.77 -29.45
CA ALA A 96 -9.11 5.69 -28.88
C ALA A 96 -9.08 5.66 -27.35
N LEU A 97 -7.92 5.85 -26.74
CA LEU A 97 -7.78 5.94 -25.28
C LEU A 97 -8.51 7.16 -24.72
N ALA A 98 -8.43 8.31 -25.39
CA ALA A 98 -9.15 9.52 -24.99
C ALA A 98 -10.67 9.32 -25.04
N LEU A 99 -11.15 8.65 -26.09
CA LEU A 99 -12.55 8.33 -26.26
C LEU A 99 -13.07 7.39 -25.16
N LEU A 100 -12.34 6.31 -24.89
CA LEU A 100 -12.69 5.35 -23.82
C LEU A 100 -12.67 6.00 -22.43
N ALA A 101 -11.75 6.93 -22.19
CA ALA A 101 -11.67 7.68 -20.94
C ALA A 101 -12.84 8.67 -20.77
N SER A 102 -13.28 9.31 -21.85
CA SER A 102 -14.40 10.25 -21.82
C SER A 102 -15.73 9.58 -21.47
N SER A 103 -15.85 8.27 -21.74
CA SER A 103 -17.04 7.47 -21.43
C SER A 103 -17.21 7.20 -19.92
N GLY A 104 -16.23 7.57 -19.10
CA GLY A 104 -16.23 7.33 -17.65
C GLY A 104 -16.19 5.84 -17.31
N ALA A 105 -15.36 5.44 -16.38
CA ALA A 105 -14.97 4.09 -15.96
C ALA A 105 -16.09 3.07 -15.64
N ARG A 106 -17.27 3.22 -16.21
CA ARG A 106 -18.44 2.33 -16.02
C ARG A 106 -18.51 1.17 -17.02
N LEU A 107 -17.59 1.11 -17.96
CA LEU A 107 -17.56 0.06 -19.01
C LEU A 107 -17.03 -1.30 -18.50
N GLY A 108 -16.78 -1.45 -17.21
CA GLY A 108 -16.44 -2.73 -16.58
C GLY A 108 -15.15 -3.38 -17.10
N SER A 109 -15.07 -4.69 -16.97
CA SER A 109 -13.91 -5.52 -17.35
C SER A 109 -13.50 -5.38 -18.83
N THR A 110 -14.44 -5.11 -19.72
CA THR A 110 -14.19 -5.05 -21.17
C THR A 110 -13.20 -3.94 -21.55
N VAL A 111 -13.29 -2.75 -20.95
CA VAL A 111 -12.35 -1.65 -21.25
C VAL A 111 -11.00 -1.90 -20.59
N GLY A 112 -10.99 -2.43 -19.37
CA GLY A 112 -9.75 -2.86 -18.71
C GLY A 112 -9.00 -3.91 -19.52
N ASP A 113 -9.72 -4.88 -20.10
CA ASP A 113 -9.16 -5.91 -20.97
C ASP A 113 -8.67 -5.34 -22.31
N MET A 114 -9.39 -4.37 -22.87
CA MET A 114 -8.96 -3.68 -24.10
C MET A 114 -7.65 -2.91 -23.87
N VAL A 115 -7.55 -2.13 -22.80
CA VAL A 115 -6.33 -1.39 -22.46
C VAL A 115 -5.18 -2.33 -22.15
N LYS A 116 -5.43 -3.44 -21.42
CA LYS A 116 -4.44 -4.46 -21.12
C LYS A 116 -3.94 -5.17 -22.38
N ARG A 117 -4.84 -5.56 -23.29
CA ARG A 117 -4.47 -6.18 -24.57
C ARG A 117 -3.72 -5.23 -25.48
N SER A 118 -4.14 -3.97 -25.57
CA SER A 118 -3.44 -2.95 -26.38
C SER A 118 -2.03 -2.68 -25.86
N SER A 119 -1.84 -2.70 -24.54
CA SER A 119 -0.50 -2.60 -23.92
C SER A 119 0.33 -3.85 -24.19
N GLN A 120 -0.30 -5.04 -24.19
CA GLN A 120 0.37 -6.29 -24.54
C GLN A 120 0.83 -6.30 -26.00
N VAL A 121 0.03 -5.74 -26.92
CA VAL A 121 0.39 -5.63 -28.34
C VAL A 121 1.60 -4.73 -28.55
N ILE A 122 1.66 -3.60 -27.84
CA ILE A 122 2.86 -2.74 -27.84
C ILE A 122 4.07 -3.54 -27.31
N MET A 123 3.90 -4.29 -26.22
CA MET A 123 4.96 -5.13 -25.67
C MET A 123 5.33 -6.27 -26.60
N ASP A 124 4.36 -6.94 -27.24
CA ASP A 124 4.60 -8.04 -28.16
C ASP A 124 5.25 -7.56 -29.45
N SER A 125 4.91 -6.39 -29.97
CA SER A 125 5.60 -5.78 -31.13
C SER A 125 7.04 -5.37 -30.78
N LEU A 126 7.26 -4.86 -29.58
CA LEU A 126 8.61 -4.61 -29.04
C LEU A 126 9.36 -5.92 -28.83
N HIS A 127 8.71 -6.96 -28.29
CA HIS A 127 9.30 -8.28 -28.05
C HIS A 127 9.59 -9.03 -29.36
N ASN A 128 8.69 -9.02 -30.34
CA ASN A 128 8.89 -9.64 -31.65
C ASN A 128 9.97 -8.94 -32.49
N ALA A 129 10.11 -7.61 -32.34
CA ALA A 129 11.25 -6.88 -32.88
C ALA A 129 12.56 -7.30 -32.20
N SER A 130 12.51 -7.71 -30.92
CA SER A 130 13.64 -8.07 -30.08
C SER A 130 14.09 -9.53 -30.26
N LEU A 131 13.19 -10.46 -30.56
CA LEU A 131 13.54 -11.88 -30.81
C LEU A 131 14.44 -12.10 -32.04
N LYS A 132 14.59 -11.07 -32.90
CA LYS A 132 15.52 -11.11 -34.04
C LYS A 132 16.90 -10.54 -33.76
N LYS A 133 17.19 -10.08 -32.55
CA LYS A 133 18.42 -9.34 -32.21
C LYS A 133 18.98 -9.74 -30.83
N SER A 134 20.28 -9.55 -30.60
CA SER A 134 20.96 -9.90 -29.35
C SER A 134 20.53 -9.02 -28.16
N THR A 135 20.75 -9.48 -26.92
CA THR A 135 20.38 -8.79 -25.68
C THR A 135 20.95 -7.36 -25.54
N ALA A 136 22.07 -7.07 -26.18
CA ALA A 136 22.66 -5.71 -26.21
C ALA A 136 21.92 -4.76 -27.16
N GLU A 137 21.24 -5.28 -28.18
CA GLU A 137 20.41 -4.51 -29.11
C GLU A 137 19.00 -4.25 -28.58
N LEU A 138 18.54 -5.05 -27.58
CA LEU A 138 17.24 -4.89 -26.92
C LEU A 138 17.14 -3.57 -26.15
N SER A 139 18.17 -3.21 -25.39
CA SER A 139 18.20 -1.94 -24.66
C SER A 139 18.22 -0.70 -25.59
N ASN A 140 18.76 -0.86 -26.79
CA ASN A 140 18.79 0.19 -27.81
C ASN A 140 17.45 0.33 -28.55
N LEU A 141 16.70 -0.76 -28.77
CA LEU A 141 15.39 -0.73 -29.42
C LEU A 141 14.30 -0.10 -28.55
N ASP A 142 14.31 -0.42 -27.25
CA ASP A 142 13.44 0.24 -26.27
C ASP A 142 13.73 1.75 -26.21
N GLY A 143 15.01 2.13 -26.33
CA GLY A 143 15.44 3.52 -26.44
C GLY A 143 14.95 4.20 -27.72
N GLN A 144 15.12 3.58 -28.89
CA GLN A 144 14.74 4.15 -30.17
C GLN A 144 13.22 4.33 -30.32
N PHE A 145 12.43 3.36 -29.85
CA PHE A 145 10.96 3.48 -29.84
C PHE A 145 10.49 4.58 -28.89
N ALA A 146 11.06 4.63 -27.69
CA ALA A 146 10.76 5.70 -26.73
C ALA A 146 11.16 7.07 -27.26
N ASP A 147 12.29 7.17 -27.95
CA ASP A 147 12.75 8.41 -28.57
C ASP A 147 11.87 8.84 -29.74
N LYS A 148 11.39 7.91 -30.57
CA LYS A 148 10.40 8.16 -31.60
C LYS A 148 9.08 8.65 -30.99
N PHE A 149 8.56 7.98 -29.97
CA PHE A 149 7.36 8.41 -29.25
C PHE A 149 7.52 9.83 -28.72
N VAL A 150 8.64 10.12 -28.07
CA VAL A 150 8.94 11.45 -27.51
C VAL A 150 9.05 12.53 -28.59
N SER A 151 9.52 12.20 -29.80
CA SER A 151 9.64 13.16 -30.90
C SER A 151 8.33 13.42 -31.65
N GLU A 152 7.46 12.41 -31.75
CA GLU A 152 6.23 12.48 -32.54
C GLU A 152 5.01 12.92 -31.72
N VAL A 153 4.96 12.62 -30.42
CA VAL A 153 3.80 12.92 -29.57
C VAL A 153 3.86 14.36 -29.05
N SER A 154 2.76 15.08 -29.19
CA SER A 154 2.63 16.44 -28.66
C SER A 154 2.48 16.43 -27.12
N PRO A 155 2.86 17.52 -26.40
CA PRO A 155 2.62 17.63 -24.98
C PRO A 155 1.15 17.48 -24.57
N GLN A 156 0.23 17.90 -25.43
CA GLN A 156 -1.20 17.78 -25.20
C GLN A 156 -1.67 16.31 -25.32
N ASP A 157 -1.13 15.55 -26.27
CA ASP A 157 -1.48 14.15 -26.48
C ASP A 157 -0.92 13.28 -25.34
N ALA A 158 0.33 13.50 -24.92
CA ALA A 158 0.92 12.83 -23.77
C ALA A 158 0.12 13.11 -22.49
N TRP A 159 -0.33 14.34 -22.29
CA TRP A 159 -1.21 14.73 -21.20
C TRP A 159 -2.57 14.03 -21.29
N THR A 160 -3.17 13.98 -22.46
CA THR A 160 -4.46 13.32 -22.71
C THR A 160 -4.35 11.83 -22.44
N MET A 161 -3.26 11.18 -22.89
CA MET A 161 -2.96 9.77 -22.60
C MET A 161 -2.87 9.51 -21.08
N LEU A 162 -2.10 10.31 -20.35
CA LEU A 162 -1.94 10.18 -18.91
C LEU A 162 -3.28 10.29 -18.18
N ARG A 163 -4.08 11.31 -18.48
CA ARG A 163 -5.41 11.50 -17.90
C ARG A 163 -6.36 10.35 -18.22
N SER A 164 -6.30 9.84 -19.42
CA SER A 164 -7.15 8.74 -19.89
C SER A 164 -6.84 7.45 -19.15
N LEU A 165 -5.56 7.12 -19.00
CA LEU A 165 -5.11 5.96 -18.21
C LEU A 165 -5.54 6.09 -16.74
N ALA A 166 -5.38 7.27 -16.15
CA ALA A 166 -5.79 7.52 -14.78
C ALA A 166 -7.31 7.41 -14.59
N ALA A 167 -8.11 7.93 -15.54
CA ALA A 167 -9.58 7.85 -15.49
C ALA A 167 -10.09 6.41 -15.62
N ILE A 168 -9.41 5.58 -16.42
CA ILE A 168 -9.72 4.15 -16.59
C ILE A 168 -9.21 3.32 -15.39
N GLY A 169 -8.27 3.85 -14.60
CA GLY A 169 -7.62 3.14 -13.50
C GLY A 169 -6.70 2.02 -13.98
N SER A 170 -6.18 2.13 -15.21
CA SER A 170 -5.30 1.14 -15.82
C SER A 170 -3.88 1.68 -15.93
N SER A 171 -2.92 0.89 -15.44
CA SER A 171 -1.51 1.26 -15.41
C SER A 171 -0.64 0.26 -16.20
N PRO A 172 -0.74 0.24 -17.55
CA PRO A 172 0.09 -0.63 -18.37
C PRO A 172 1.56 -0.22 -18.24
N PRO A 173 2.48 -1.15 -17.89
CA PRO A 173 3.89 -0.81 -17.66
C PRO A 173 4.56 -0.10 -18.84
N ALA A 174 4.26 -0.54 -20.08
CA ALA A 174 4.81 0.08 -21.29
C ALA A 174 4.35 1.53 -21.47
N ALA A 175 3.06 1.83 -21.25
CA ALA A 175 2.53 3.19 -21.36
C ALA A 175 3.13 4.11 -20.28
N LEU A 176 3.28 3.61 -19.05
CA LEU A 176 3.93 4.35 -17.97
C LEU A 176 5.40 4.62 -18.29
N PHE A 177 6.13 3.63 -18.82
CA PHE A 177 7.51 3.80 -19.24
C PHE A 177 7.66 4.90 -20.32
N LEU A 178 6.79 4.91 -21.32
CA LEU A 178 6.80 5.93 -22.38
C LEU A 178 6.48 7.32 -21.82
N LEU A 179 5.50 7.44 -20.94
CA LEU A 179 5.15 8.70 -20.28
C LEU A 179 6.27 9.19 -19.35
N ASP A 180 6.90 8.29 -18.60
CA ASP A 180 8.06 8.62 -17.77
C ASP A 180 9.20 9.17 -18.62
N ARG A 181 9.55 8.51 -19.73
CA ARG A 181 10.57 8.98 -20.68
C ARG A 181 10.19 10.30 -21.35
N TYR A 182 8.89 10.47 -21.66
CA TYR A 182 8.41 11.71 -22.28
C TYR A 182 8.57 12.91 -21.35
N PHE A 183 8.13 12.77 -20.10
CA PHE A 183 8.12 13.87 -19.13
C PHE A 183 9.45 14.05 -18.39
N ASP A 184 10.36 13.06 -18.42
CA ASP A 184 11.72 13.18 -17.89
C ASP A 184 12.62 14.07 -18.75
N ARG A 185 12.25 14.33 -20.04
CA ARG A 185 13.02 15.24 -20.89
C ARG A 185 12.90 16.68 -20.44
N GLU A 186 14.06 17.35 -20.39
CA GLU A 186 14.17 18.75 -20.00
C GLU A 186 13.18 19.65 -20.77
N GLY A 187 12.52 20.55 -20.05
CA GLY A 187 11.63 21.56 -20.59
C GLY A 187 10.20 21.11 -20.88
N ARG A 188 9.88 19.81 -20.95
CA ARG A 188 8.50 19.35 -21.25
C ARG A 188 7.53 19.69 -20.11
N ILE A 189 7.91 19.46 -18.88
CA ILE A 189 7.11 19.78 -17.68
C ILE A 189 7.01 21.29 -17.49
N ALA A 190 8.06 22.05 -17.79
CA ALA A 190 8.07 23.50 -17.69
C ALA A 190 7.03 24.19 -18.59
N GLN A 191 6.60 23.53 -19.68
CA GLN A 191 5.56 24.03 -20.60
C GLN A 191 4.14 23.84 -20.02
N LEU A 192 3.97 23.02 -18.98
CA LEU A 192 2.68 22.80 -18.35
C LEU A 192 2.33 23.93 -17.39
N SER A 193 1.05 24.34 -17.40
CA SER A 193 0.56 25.22 -16.35
C SER A 193 0.62 24.53 -14.99
N ARG A 194 0.74 25.32 -13.91
CA ARG A 194 0.76 24.77 -12.53
C ARG A 194 -0.44 23.86 -12.25
N VAL A 195 -1.64 24.21 -12.72
CA VAL A 195 -2.85 23.39 -12.52
C VAL A 195 -2.67 22.02 -13.20
N LYS A 196 -2.14 22.00 -14.43
CA LYS A 196 -1.84 20.75 -15.13
C LYS A 196 -0.76 19.92 -14.43
N MET A 197 0.27 20.56 -13.86
CA MET A 197 1.30 19.87 -13.06
C MET A 197 0.72 19.20 -11.82
N VAL A 198 -0.18 19.87 -11.07
CA VAL A 198 -0.88 19.27 -9.93
C VAL A 198 -1.72 18.07 -10.37
N GLN A 199 -2.52 18.23 -11.41
CA GLN A 199 -3.33 17.14 -11.99
C GLN A 199 -2.47 15.99 -12.52
N MET A 200 -1.27 16.29 -13.01
CA MET A 200 -0.30 15.28 -13.46
C MET A 200 0.20 14.42 -12.29
N VAL A 201 0.53 15.04 -11.15
CA VAL A 201 0.89 14.30 -9.94
C VAL A 201 -0.28 13.41 -9.50
N GLU A 202 -1.50 13.95 -9.46
CA GLU A 202 -2.71 13.19 -9.11
C GLU A 202 -2.88 11.97 -10.04
N ALA A 203 -2.77 12.18 -11.36
CA ALA A 203 -2.91 11.11 -12.35
C ALA A 203 -1.80 10.04 -12.22
N LEU A 204 -0.53 10.44 -12.10
CA LEU A 204 0.59 9.51 -11.89
C LEU A 204 0.41 8.69 -10.60
N CYS A 205 -0.01 9.33 -9.53
CA CYS A 205 -0.26 8.65 -8.24
C CYS A 205 -1.47 7.70 -8.33
N MET A 206 -2.55 8.06 -9.02
CA MET A 206 -3.67 7.14 -9.28
C MET A 206 -3.21 5.89 -10.05
N LEU A 207 -2.30 6.05 -11.00
CA LEU A 207 -1.67 4.95 -11.75
C LEU A 207 -0.57 4.23 -10.95
N ARG A 208 -0.32 4.62 -9.71
CA ARG A 208 0.73 4.09 -8.84
C ARG A 208 2.14 4.20 -9.44
N SER A 209 2.35 5.14 -10.36
CA SER A 209 3.67 5.44 -10.90
C SER A 209 4.57 6.06 -9.83
N ARG A 210 5.81 5.57 -9.79
CA ARG A 210 6.90 6.09 -8.95
C ARG A 210 8.13 6.45 -9.79
N GLY A 211 7.90 6.61 -11.09
CA GLY A 211 8.95 6.84 -12.06
C GLY A 211 9.52 8.26 -12.04
N PRO A 212 10.51 8.53 -12.92
CA PRO A 212 11.17 9.83 -13.05
C PRO A 212 10.22 10.99 -13.30
N ALA A 213 9.12 10.78 -14.05
CA ALA A 213 8.13 11.83 -14.32
C ALA A 213 7.50 12.38 -13.03
N LEU A 214 7.20 11.52 -12.03
CA LEU A 214 6.66 11.98 -10.76
C LEU A 214 7.68 12.84 -9.99
N GLN A 215 8.96 12.46 -10.02
CA GLN A 215 10.02 13.24 -9.39
C GLN A 215 10.18 14.59 -10.10
N ALA A 216 10.31 14.58 -11.43
CA ALA A 216 10.54 15.79 -12.22
C ALA A 216 9.39 16.82 -12.08
N VAL A 217 8.12 16.38 -12.10
CA VAL A 217 6.98 17.30 -11.87
C VAL A 217 6.93 17.81 -10.43
N SER A 218 7.34 16.99 -9.45
CA SER A 218 7.41 17.40 -8.05
C SER A 218 8.49 18.46 -7.82
N ASP A 219 9.65 18.32 -8.45
CA ASP A 219 10.76 19.28 -8.39
C ASP A 219 10.38 20.60 -9.06
N GLN A 220 9.67 20.55 -10.19
CA GLN A 220 9.16 21.74 -10.87
C GLN A 220 8.10 22.47 -10.05
N LEU A 221 7.21 21.73 -9.35
CA LEU A 221 6.25 22.31 -8.40
C LEU A 221 6.95 22.87 -7.16
N ALA A 222 8.05 22.28 -6.72
CA ALA A 222 8.84 22.77 -5.60
C ALA A 222 9.37 24.19 -5.86
N ALA A 223 9.84 24.47 -7.08
CA ALA A 223 10.26 25.81 -7.50
C ALA A 223 9.12 26.85 -7.45
N GLN A 224 7.86 26.40 -7.47
CA GLN A 224 6.67 27.26 -7.46
C GLN A 224 5.82 27.11 -6.20
N VAL A 225 6.37 26.58 -5.12
CA VAL A 225 5.63 26.20 -3.90
C VAL A 225 4.76 27.32 -3.32
N VAL A 226 5.22 28.55 -3.36
CA VAL A 226 4.49 29.73 -2.84
C VAL A 226 3.17 29.97 -3.57
N LYS A 227 3.10 29.61 -4.85
CA LYS A 227 1.92 29.79 -5.71
C LYS A 227 0.91 28.66 -5.61
N ILE A 228 1.22 27.55 -4.93
CA ILE A 228 0.33 26.39 -4.78
C ILE A 228 -0.71 26.71 -3.72
N THR A 229 -2.01 26.60 -4.06
CA THR A 229 -3.11 26.88 -3.12
C THR A 229 -3.19 25.82 -2.00
N PRO A 230 -3.83 26.14 -0.85
CA PRO A 230 -4.00 25.18 0.25
C PRO A 230 -4.68 23.87 -0.18
N GLN A 231 -5.71 23.94 -1.02
CA GLN A 231 -6.42 22.79 -1.54
C GLN A 231 -5.55 21.94 -2.45
N GLN A 232 -4.76 22.57 -3.33
CA GLN A 232 -3.80 21.87 -4.18
C GLN A 232 -2.71 21.18 -3.35
N ARG A 233 -2.22 21.80 -2.26
CA ARG A 233 -1.25 21.17 -1.35
C ARG A 233 -1.84 19.93 -0.68
N LEU A 234 -3.09 20.00 -0.24
CA LEU A 234 -3.79 18.85 0.33
C LEU A 234 -3.97 17.73 -0.70
N ALA A 235 -4.39 18.06 -1.93
CA ALA A 235 -4.54 17.11 -3.02
C ALA A 235 -3.21 16.40 -3.35
N LEU A 236 -2.12 17.17 -3.48
CA LEU A 236 -0.77 16.63 -3.70
C LEU A 236 -0.34 15.71 -2.54
N LEU A 237 -0.55 16.13 -1.30
CA LEU A 237 -0.18 15.33 -0.13
C LEU A 237 -0.93 13.99 -0.11
N ARG A 238 -2.24 13.98 -0.40
CA ARG A 238 -3.04 12.76 -0.54
C ARG A 238 -2.52 11.87 -1.66
N SER A 239 -2.21 12.46 -2.81
CA SER A 239 -1.68 11.73 -3.96
C SER A 239 -0.36 11.05 -3.62
N PHE A 240 0.58 11.75 -3.00
CA PHE A 240 1.84 11.16 -2.55
C PHE A 240 1.63 10.06 -1.50
N ALA A 241 0.64 10.19 -0.62
CA ALA A 241 0.30 9.15 0.36
C ALA A 241 -0.16 7.86 -0.32
N THR A 242 -0.97 7.92 -1.40
CA THR A 242 -1.45 6.71 -2.10
C THR A 242 -0.32 5.88 -2.72
N VAL A 243 0.77 6.52 -3.15
CA VAL A 243 1.94 5.84 -3.73
C VAL A 243 3.07 5.66 -2.72
N ASN A 244 2.88 6.16 -1.51
CA ASN A 244 3.89 6.13 -0.45
C ASN A 244 5.25 6.73 -0.89
N VAL A 245 5.21 7.91 -1.51
CA VAL A 245 6.38 8.68 -1.94
C VAL A 245 6.39 10.02 -1.23
N ALA A 246 7.53 10.46 -0.71
CA ALA A 246 7.69 11.75 -0.05
C ALA A 246 8.75 12.59 -0.78
N PRO A 247 8.37 13.34 -1.82
CA PRO A 247 9.29 14.21 -2.53
C PRO A 247 9.68 15.43 -1.68
N ASN A 248 10.77 16.10 -2.06
CA ASN A 248 11.24 17.33 -1.39
C ASN A 248 10.19 18.42 -1.28
N LEU A 249 9.22 18.44 -2.20
CA LEU A 249 8.06 19.34 -2.17
C LEU A 249 7.31 19.31 -0.83
N LEU A 250 7.22 18.16 -0.15
CA LEU A 250 6.54 18.05 1.14
C LEU A 250 7.27 18.82 2.25
N TYR A 251 8.60 18.80 2.25
CA TYR A 251 9.40 19.60 3.22
C TYR A 251 9.18 21.11 3.00
N LEU A 252 9.05 21.53 1.75
CA LEU A 252 8.76 22.92 1.40
C LEU A 252 7.34 23.35 1.83
N PHE A 253 6.36 22.43 1.83
CA PHE A 253 5.02 22.73 2.39
C PHE A 253 5.11 23.06 3.88
N LEU A 254 5.94 22.37 4.64
CA LEU A 254 6.14 22.64 6.06
C LEU A 254 6.87 23.96 6.29
N GLY A 255 7.87 24.25 5.44
CA GLY A 255 8.68 25.49 5.53
C GLY A 255 7.97 26.73 5.03
N SER A 256 6.95 26.62 4.17
CA SER A 256 6.27 27.75 3.51
C SER A 256 5.30 28.55 4.39
N GLY A 257 5.35 28.35 5.71
CA GLY A 257 4.60 29.09 6.70
C GLY A 257 3.30 28.40 7.17
N ARG A 258 2.88 28.77 8.39
CA ARG A 258 1.72 28.15 9.06
C ARG A 258 0.37 28.59 8.48
N ARG A 259 0.32 29.74 7.82
CA ARG A 259 -0.94 30.42 7.45
C ARG A 259 -1.78 29.66 6.43
N TRP A 260 -1.17 28.88 5.52
CA TRP A 260 -1.94 28.17 4.50
C TRP A 260 -2.83 27.07 5.10
N ARG A 261 -2.37 26.40 6.15
CA ARG A 261 -3.13 25.38 6.88
C ARG A 261 -4.43 25.95 7.48
N LEU A 262 -4.37 27.17 8.03
CA LEU A 262 -5.51 27.81 8.65
C LEU A 262 -6.64 28.14 7.67
N LYS A 263 -6.36 28.10 6.36
CA LYS A 263 -7.35 28.26 5.29
C LYS A 263 -8.08 26.97 4.94
N LEU A 264 -7.70 25.85 5.56
CA LEU A 264 -8.37 24.55 5.39
C LEU A 264 -9.44 24.36 6.46
N SER A 265 -10.54 23.68 6.12
CA SER A 265 -11.55 23.24 7.08
C SER A 265 -10.95 22.26 8.10
N ALA A 266 -11.63 22.05 9.23
CA ALA A 266 -11.21 21.08 10.23
C ALA A 266 -11.10 19.65 9.64
N SER A 267 -12.06 19.25 8.81
CA SER A 267 -12.03 17.97 8.10
C SER A 267 -10.81 17.84 7.19
N ASN A 268 -10.49 18.88 6.41
CA ASN A 268 -9.31 18.87 5.53
C ASN A 268 -8.00 18.85 6.32
N GLN A 269 -7.96 19.43 7.52
CA GLN A 269 -6.80 19.35 8.42
C GLN A 269 -6.64 17.93 8.99
N ALA A 270 -7.74 17.25 9.33
CA ALA A 270 -7.71 15.84 9.73
C ALA A 270 -7.22 14.94 8.60
N GLU A 271 -7.72 15.15 7.38
CA GLU A 271 -7.24 14.42 6.20
C GLU A 271 -5.76 14.69 5.89
N MET A 272 -5.29 15.91 6.13
CA MET A 272 -3.87 16.24 6.01
C MET A 272 -3.03 15.47 7.03
N LEU A 273 -3.49 15.32 8.27
CA LEU A 273 -2.82 14.52 9.29
C LEU A 273 -2.78 13.05 8.88
N SER A 274 -3.91 12.51 8.39
CA SER A 274 -3.98 11.14 7.88
C SER A 274 -3.00 10.88 6.73
N ALA A 275 -2.88 11.80 5.79
CA ALA A 275 -1.93 11.67 4.69
C ALA A 275 -0.47 11.68 5.17
N PHE A 276 -0.12 12.49 6.15
CA PHE A 276 1.21 12.45 6.80
C PHE A 276 1.44 11.14 7.55
N ALA A 277 0.41 10.62 8.23
CA ALA A 277 0.47 9.33 8.92
C ALA A 277 0.72 8.17 7.95
N GLU A 278 -0.04 8.09 6.85
CA GLU A 278 0.13 7.10 5.79
C GLU A 278 1.53 7.16 5.16
N LEU A 279 2.06 8.36 4.94
CA LEU A 279 3.44 8.59 4.48
C LEU A 279 4.49 8.23 5.53
N ARG A 280 4.09 8.02 6.79
CA ARG A 280 5.02 7.90 7.93
C ARG A 280 5.98 9.10 7.98
N PHE A 281 5.44 10.27 7.71
CA PHE A 281 6.21 11.51 7.63
C PHE A 281 6.11 12.27 8.95
N ARG A 282 7.21 12.27 9.70
CA ARG A 282 7.30 12.89 11.03
C ARG A 282 8.54 13.78 11.13
N PRO A 283 8.48 14.99 10.57
CA PRO A 283 9.64 15.88 10.55
C PRO A 283 9.94 16.39 11.96
N ARG A 284 11.18 16.17 12.40
CA ARG A 284 11.65 16.64 13.70
C ARG A 284 11.61 18.16 13.79
N GLY A 285 11.19 18.67 14.94
CA GLY A 285 11.23 20.11 15.23
C GLY A 285 10.26 20.97 14.45
N SER A 286 9.45 20.41 13.53
CA SER A 286 8.49 21.19 12.75
C SER A 286 7.37 21.75 13.62
N ALA A 287 7.38 23.07 13.82
CA ALA A 287 6.30 23.76 14.53
C ALA A 287 4.97 23.66 13.79
N PHE A 288 4.99 23.63 12.44
CA PHE A 288 3.81 23.39 11.63
C PHE A 288 3.15 22.05 11.96
N PHE A 289 3.95 20.98 12.04
CA PHE A 289 3.46 19.63 12.30
C PHE A 289 2.89 19.51 13.73
N LYS A 290 3.59 20.07 14.73
CA LYS A 290 3.09 20.13 16.11
C LYS A 290 1.75 20.87 16.21
N ASP A 291 1.63 22.03 15.55
CA ASP A 291 0.40 22.81 15.55
C ASP A 291 -0.75 22.09 14.81
N LEU A 292 -0.46 21.36 13.71
CA LEU A 292 -1.46 20.56 13.00
C LEU A 292 -2.03 19.48 13.93
N ILE A 293 -1.16 18.73 14.58
CA ILE A 293 -1.54 17.68 15.53
C ILE A 293 -2.41 18.27 16.65
N LEU A 294 -1.94 19.31 17.33
CA LEU A 294 -2.70 19.95 18.41
C LEU A 294 -4.06 20.48 17.94
N THR A 295 -4.16 20.97 16.69
CA THR A 295 -5.43 21.46 16.14
C THR A 295 -6.42 20.32 15.89
N VAL A 296 -5.95 19.19 15.40
CA VAL A 296 -6.79 18.01 15.14
C VAL A 296 -7.21 17.34 16.46
N LEU A 297 -6.27 17.20 17.42
CA LEU A 297 -6.53 16.55 18.71
C LEU A 297 -7.47 17.38 19.61
N ARG A 298 -7.44 18.69 19.54
CA ARG A 298 -8.33 19.57 20.36
C ARG A 298 -9.81 19.46 20.01
N GLY A 299 -10.20 18.38 19.31
CA GLY A 299 -11.57 17.88 19.30
C GLY A 299 -12.55 18.69 18.50
N ARG A 300 -12.13 19.30 17.40
CA ARG A 300 -13.11 19.85 16.47
C ARG A 300 -13.91 18.71 15.83
N PRO A 301 -15.25 18.82 15.75
CA PRO A 301 -16.10 17.81 15.11
C PRO A 301 -15.74 17.71 13.63
N GLY A 302 -14.98 16.71 13.23
CA GLY A 302 -14.56 16.56 11.83
C GLY A 302 -13.55 15.44 11.59
N ALA A 303 -12.85 14.98 12.63
CA ALA A 303 -12.01 13.81 12.55
C ALA A 303 -12.82 12.57 12.97
N ASP A 304 -12.87 11.56 12.12
CA ASP A 304 -13.39 10.25 12.46
C ASP A 304 -12.51 9.62 13.56
N PRO A 305 -13.05 9.25 14.73
CA PRO A 305 -12.27 8.71 15.83
C PRO A 305 -11.56 7.40 15.49
N LEU A 306 -12.17 6.54 14.66
CA LEU A 306 -11.57 5.26 14.22
C LEU A 306 -10.32 5.51 13.40
N ARG A 307 -10.41 6.39 12.42
CA ARG A 307 -9.28 6.78 11.58
C ARG A 307 -8.20 7.50 12.37
N LEU A 308 -8.59 8.45 13.24
CA LEU A 308 -7.64 9.20 14.07
C LEU A 308 -6.82 8.28 14.98
N CYS A 309 -7.43 7.27 15.58
CA CYS A 309 -6.70 6.29 16.38
C CYS A 309 -5.57 5.60 15.60
N TYR A 310 -5.86 5.19 14.36
CA TYR A 310 -4.86 4.57 13.51
C TYR A 310 -3.78 5.56 13.05
N ASP A 311 -4.15 6.81 12.76
CA ASP A 311 -3.20 7.86 12.42
C ASP A 311 -2.25 8.16 13.58
N LEU A 312 -2.75 8.20 14.81
CA LEU A 312 -1.95 8.34 16.04
C LEU A 312 -0.96 7.17 16.20
N PHE A 313 -1.42 5.94 15.95
CA PHE A 313 -0.53 4.77 15.92
C PHE A 313 0.56 4.94 14.85
N LEU A 314 0.21 5.27 13.62
CA LEU A 314 1.18 5.42 12.54
C LEU A 314 2.21 6.53 12.82
N LEU A 315 1.84 7.56 13.58
CA LEU A 315 2.71 8.67 13.99
C LEU A 315 3.43 8.43 15.33
N ASP A 316 3.19 7.30 15.98
CA ASP A 316 3.72 6.98 17.31
C ASP A 316 3.38 8.05 18.36
N MET A 317 2.11 8.39 18.43
CA MET A 317 1.60 9.45 19.29
C MET A 317 0.48 8.92 20.17
N PHE A 318 0.70 8.97 21.47
CA PHE A 318 -0.33 8.64 22.45
C PHE A 318 -1.12 9.90 22.80
N ASP A 319 -2.45 9.86 22.68
CA ASP A 319 -3.37 10.92 23.10
C ASP A 319 -4.60 10.32 23.77
N GLU A 320 -4.59 10.28 25.09
CA GLU A 320 -5.65 9.67 25.88
C GLU A 320 -7.05 10.26 25.59
N PRO A 321 -7.24 11.58 25.47
CA PRO A 321 -8.55 12.13 25.14
C PRO A 321 -9.15 11.62 23.83
N SER A 322 -8.31 11.48 22.79
CA SER A 322 -8.73 10.92 21.50
C SER A 322 -9.08 9.45 21.60
N LEU A 323 -8.30 8.66 22.35
CA LEU A 323 -8.58 7.25 22.57
C LEU A 323 -9.85 7.04 23.42
N LYS A 324 -10.10 7.88 24.40
CA LYS A 324 -11.35 7.85 25.19
C LYS A 324 -12.57 8.20 24.34
N ARG A 325 -12.44 9.18 23.43
CA ARG A 325 -13.50 9.48 22.45
C ARG A 325 -13.77 8.31 21.51
N LEU A 326 -12.72 7.61 21.07
CA LEU A 326 -12.85 6.38 20.29
C LEU A 326 -13.66 5.32 21.04
N GLU A 327 -13.35 5.03 22.31
CA GLU A 327 -14.11 4.06 23.12
C GLU A 327 -15.59 4.42 23.22
N THR A 328 -15.89 5.72 23.44
CA THR A 328 -17.28 6.20 23.46
C THR A 328 -17.97 5.95 22.11
N THR A 329 -17.27 6.20 21.00
CA THR A 329 -17.82 5.97 19.64
C THR A 329 -18.06 4.49 19.37
N VAL A 330 -17.08 3.63 19.67
CA VAL A 330 -17.17 2.17 19.43
C VAL A 330 -18.29 1.53 20.27
N ASN A 331 -18.47 1.97 21.51
CA ASN A 331 -19.46 1.43 22.42
C ASN A 331 -20.86 2.09 22.29
N SER A 332 -20.99 3.09 21.38
CA SER A 332 -22.28 3.75 21.14
C SER A 332 -23.26 2.83 20.42
N PRO A 333 -24.54 2.73 20.85
CA PRO A 333 -25.56 1.98 20.15
C PRO A 333 -25.95 2.60 18.78
N GLN A 334 -25.63 3.88 18.58
CA GLN A 334 -25.95 4.63 17.35
C GLN A 334 -24.72 4.75 16.40
N ARG A 335 -23.68 3.92 16.61
CA ARG A 335 -22.49 3.96 15.78
C ARG A 335 -22.80 3.56 14.33
N ASP A 336 -22.05 4.13 13.40
CA ASP A 336 -22.01 3.64 12.03
C ASP A 336 -21.41 2.23 11.97
N GLU A 337 -21.70 1.50 10.89
CA GLU A 337 -21.13 0.17 10.64
C GLU A 337 -19.60 0.26 10.53
N ILE A 338 -18.90 -0.53 11.32
CA ILE A 338 -17.43 -0.59 11.33
C ILE A 338 -16.99 -1.66 10.33
N THR A 339 -16.14 -1.30 9.41
CA THR A 339 -15.58 -2.25 8.43
C THR A 339 -14.53 -3.15 9.07
N LEU A 340 -14.24 -4.29 8.44
CA LEU A 340 -13.20 -5.23 8.88
C LEU A 340 -11.83 -4.53 9.04
N GLU A 341 -11.44 -3.73 8.04
CA GLU A 341 -10.17 -3.02 8.06
C GLU A 341 -10.10 -1.99 9.19
N GLU A 342 -11.15 -1.24 9.43
CA GLU A 342 -11.21 -0.27 10.51
C GLU A 342 -11.09 -0.95 11.87
N ALA A 343 -11.86 -2.02 12.10
CA ALA A 343 -11.79 -2.78 13.36
C ALA A 343 -10.38 -3.33 13.62
N CYS A 344 -9.73 -3.92 12.61
CA CYS A 344 -8.39 -4.46 12.72
C CYS A 344 -7.34 -3.36 13.00
N ARG A 345 -7.43 -2.21 12.31
CA ARG A 345 -6.54 -1.06 12.51
C ARG A 345 -6.67 -0.47 13.90
N VAL A 346 -7.89 -0.30 14.38
CA VAL A 346 -8.16 0.21 15.73
C VAL A 346 -7.61 -0.75 16.79
N LEU A 347 -7.91 -2.05 16.69
CA LEU A 347 -7.40 -3.04 17.64
C LEU A 347 -5.86 -3.12 17.66
N ALA A 348 -5.21 -3.06 16.50
CA ALA A 348 -3.74 -3.01 16.43
C ALA A 348 -3.19 -1.75 17.12
N SER A 349 -3.85 -0.62 16.97
CA SER A 349 -3.46 0.65 17.59
C SER A 349 -3.63 0.62 19.11
N LEU A 350 -4.78 0.15 19.59
CA LEU A 350 -5.06 -0.03 21.01
C LEU A 350 -4.08 -1.02 21.66
N GLY A 351 -3.79 -2.13 20.96
CA GLY A 351 -2.80 -3.12 21.40
C GLY A 351 -1.39 -2.55 21.50
N TYR A 352 -0.98 -1.71 20.54
CA TYR A 352 0.30 -1.02 20.58
C TYR A 352 0.43 -0.07 21.78
N PHE A 353 -0.62 0.72 22.04
CA PHE A 353 -0.64 1.68 23.13
C PHE A 353 -0.94 1.05 24.49
N CYS A 354 -1.23 -0.23 24.58
CA CYS A 354 -1.72 -0.89 25.79
C CYS A 354 -2.91 -0.13 26.40
N TYR A 355 -3.87 0.30 25.59
CA TYR A 355 -5.00 1.13 25.99
C TYR A 355 -6.33 0.46 25.66
N GLY A 356 -7.37 0.82 26.41
CA GLY A 356 -8.76 0.45 26.16
C GLY A 356 -9.34 -0.49 27.19
N GLN A 357 -10.69 -0.56 27.18
CA GLN A 357 -11.46 -1.42 28.07
C GLN A 357 -11.83 -2.75 27.39
N PRO A 358 -12.06 -3.83 28.14
CA PRO A 358 -12.51 -5.12 27.58
C PRO A 358 -13.72 -4.99 26.66
N SER A 359 -14.73 -4.18 27.04
CA SER A 359 -15.94 -3.96 26.24
C SER A 359 -15.67 -3.41 24.82
N THR A 360 -14.69 -2.52 24.68
CA THR A 360 -14.29 -1.96 23.39
C THR A 360 -13.65 -3.03 22.50
N TYR A 361 -12.81 -3.89 23.07
CA TYR A 361 -12.21 -5.02 22.36
C TYR A 361 -13.25 -6.06 21.99
N ASP A 362 -14.18 -6.42 22.90
CA ASP A 362 -15.26 -7.37 22.65
C ASP A 362 -16.13 -6.89 21.49
N THR A 363 -16.49 -5.61 21.47
CA THR A 363 -17.27 -5.00 20.41
C THR A 363 -16.58 -5.10 19.05
N LEU A 364 -15.29 -4.73 18.97
CA LEU A 364 -14.52 -4.76 17.72
C LEU A 364 -14.25 -6.21 17.26
N LEU A 365 -13.96 -7.13 18.18
CA LEU A 365 -13.76 -8.55 17.85
C LEU A 365 -15.07 -9.23 17.41
N ALA A 366 -16.22 -8.82 17.95
CA ALA A 366 -17.52 -9.28 17.48
C ALA A 366 -17.82 -8.82 16.05
N GLU A 367 -17.47 -7.57 15.69
CA GLU A 367 -17.59 -7.10 14.30
C GLU A 367 -16.68 -7.91 13.37
N ILE A 368 -15.43 -8.17 13.76
CA ILE A 368 -14.49 -8.99 12.97
C ILE A 368 -15.01 -10.40 12.76
N ALA A 369 -15.62 -11.01 13.78
CA ALA A 369 -16.18 -12.35 13.67
C ALA A 369 -17.30 -12.45 12.61
N ARG A 370 -18.02 -11.37 12.32
CA ARG A 370 -19.03 -11.29 11.23
C ARG A 370 -18.40 -11.40 9.84
N PHE A 371 -17.13 -11.05 9.69
CA PHE A 371 -16.37 -11.06 8.43
C PHE A 371 -15.30 -12.17 8.39
N GLU A 372 -15.49 -13.27 9.12
CA GLU A 372 -14.47 -14.31 9.30
C GLU A 372 -13.90 -14.84 7.97
N ALA A 373 -14.75 -15.12 6.98
CA ALA A 373 -14.32 -15.60 5.67
C ALA A 373 -13.43 -14.59 4.93
N THR A 374 -13.76 -13.30 5.02
CA THR A 374 -12.98 -12.21 4.40
C THR A 374 -11.68 -11.93 5.16
N LEU A 375 -11.69 -12.11 6.49
CA LEU A 375 -10.52 -11.93 7.34
C LEU A 375 -9.33 -12.78 6.88
N TYR A 376 -9.56 -14.06 6.63
CA TYR A 376 -8.48 -14.99 6.23
C TYR A 376 -7.94 -14.72 4.83
N GLN A 377 -8.69 -14.02 3.99
CA GLN A 377 -8.26 -13.55 2.67
C GLN A 377 -7.53 -12.20 2.75
N ASN A 378 -7.79 -11.40 3.79
CA ASN A 378 -7.16 -10.09 3.98
C ASN A 378 -5.90 -10.22 4.85
N ARG A 379 -4.76 -10.39 4.17
CA ARG A 379 -3.45 -10.56 4.83
C ARG A 379 -3.13 -9.45 5.84
N GLN A 380 -3.45 -8.19 5.52
CA GLN A 380 -3.12 -7.07 6.40
C GLN A 380 -3.90 -7.13 7.71
N CYS A 381 -5.20 -7.39 7.64
CA CYS A 381 -6.05 -7.58 8.80
C CYS A 381 -5.58 -8.75 9.66
N LEU A 382 -5.25 -9.88 9.04
CA LEU A 382 -4.77 -11.05 9.75
C LEU A 382 -3.42 -10.79 10.46
N VAL A 383 -2.49 -10.08 9.83
CA VAL A 383 -1.21 -9.68 10.44
C VAL A 383 -1.44 -8.78 11.66
N GLN A 384 -2.36 -7.81 11.57
CA GLN A 384 -2.70 -6.91 12.66
C GLN A 384 -3.28 -7.67 13.85
N LEU A 385 -4.22 -8.57 13.62
CA LEU A 385 -4.85 -9.35 14.70
C LEU A 385 -3.91 -10.38 15.31
N LYS A 386 -3.04 -11.02 14.53
CA LYS A 386 -1.98 -11.88 15.08
C LYS A 386 -1.01 -11.10 15.95
N SER A 387 -0.68 -9.88 15.57
CA SER A 387 0.16 -9.00 16.39
C SER A 387 -0.51 -8.68 17.72
N LEU A 388 -1.81 -8.39 17.71
CA LEU A 388 -2.61 -8.19 18.92
C LEU A 388 -2.64 -9.46 19.81
N GLU A 389 -2.90 -10.63 19.22
CA GLU A 389 -2.90 -11.92 19.96
C GLU A 389 -1.56 -12.16 20.66
N ILE A 390 -0.45 -11.93 19.93
CA ILE A 390 0.88 -12.03 20.52
C ILE A 390 1.03 -11.02 21.66
N GLY A 391 0.55 -9.79 21.51
CA GLY A 391 0.54 -8.76 22.54
C GLY A 391 -0.10 -9.28 23.84
N PHE A 392 -1.31 -9.82 23.76
CA PHE A 392 -1.99 -10.45 24.91
C PHE A 392 -1.17 -11.58 25.53
N ARG A 393 -0.62 -12.45 24.70
CA ARG A 393 0.16 -13.62 25.16
C ARG A 393 1.45 -13.26 25.89
N ILE A 394 2.11 -12.17 25.50
CA ILE A 394 3.35 -11.70 26.17
C ILE A 394 3.08 -10.71 27.31
N GLY A 395 1.81 -10.40 27.59
CA GLY A 395 1.42 -9.42 28.63
C GLY A 395 1.61 -7.96 28.21
N HIS A 396 1.72 -7.68 26.91
CA HIS A 396 1.68 -6.33 26.36
C HIS A 396 0.26 -5.99 25.93
N SER A 397 -0.57 -5.67 26.92
CA SER A 397 -2.00 -5.35 26.75
C SER A 397 -2.49 -4.53 27.95
N ALA A 398 -3.57 -3.76 27.76
CA ALA A 398 -4.18 -2.97 28.84
C ALA A 398 -4.75 -3.84 29.97
N PHE A 399 -5.12 -5.09 29.68
CA PHE A 399 -5.73 -6.05 30.60
C PHE A 399 -5.42 -7.49 30.17
N PRO A 400 -5.58 -8.49 31.07
CA PRO A 400 -5.42 -9.89 30.72
C PRO A 400 -6.48 -10.38 29.72
N ILE A 401 -6.13 -11.31 28.83
CA ILE A 401 -7.04 -11.90 27.84
C ILE A 401 -8.29 -12.53 28.48
N SER A 402 -8.18 -13.01 29.73
CA SER A 402 -9.29 -13.57 30.50
C SER A 402 -10.42 -12.57 30.78
N ASN A 403 -10.18 -11.28 30.63
CA ASN A 403 -11.19 -10.24 30.83
C ASN A 403 -12.07 -10.03 29.57
N LEU A 404 -11.69 -10.62 28.43
CA LEU A 404 -12.50 -10.62 27.24
C LEU A 404 -13.64 -11.65 27.33
N SER A 405 -14.70 -11.41 26.58
CA SER A 405 -15.80 -12.39 26.42
C SER A 405 -15.29 -13.70 25.82
N PRO A 406 -15.92 -14.84 26.13
CA PRO A 406 -15.53 -16.15 25.57
C PRO A 406 -15.50 -16.15 24.04
N SER A 407 -16.41 -15.44 23.39
CA SER A 407 -16.47 -15.31 21.93
C SER A 407 -15.24 -14.56 21.38
N ALA A 408 -14.84 -13.46 22.02
CA ALA A 408 -13.65 -12.69 21.64
C ALA A 408 -12.36 -13.49 21.84
N GLN A 409 -12.26 -14.23 22.97
CA GLN A 409 -11.14 -15.14 23.22
C GLN A 409 -11.05 -16.23 22.14
N GLN A 410 -12.19 -16.81 21.73
CA GLN A 410 -12.23 -17.81 20.68
C GLN A 410 -11.82 -17.24 19.31
N THR A 411 -12.23 -16.01 18.98
CA THR A 411 -11.79 -15.31 17.76
C THR A 411 -10.27 -15.15 17.75
N LEU A 412 -9.66 -14.69 18.83
CA LEU A 412 -8.20 -14.56 18.93
C LEU A 412 -7.49 -15.92 18.85
N LEU A 413 -8.08 -16.98 19.43
CA LEU A 413 -7.54 -18.34 19.34
C LEU A 413 -7.53 -18.84 17.89
N ARG A 414 -8.62 -18.63 17.13
CA ARG A 414 -8.67 -18.97 15.70
C ARG A 414 -7.64 -18.19 14.89
N VAL A 415 -7.51 -16.88 15.14
CA VAL A 415 -6.50 -16.02 14.52
C VAL A 415 -5.08 -16.53 14.81
N ARG A 416 -4.81 -17.02 16.02
CA ARG A 416 -3.52 -17.62 16.40
C ARG A 416 -3.15 -18.78 15.49
N HIS A 417 -4.08 -19.68 15.20
CA HIS A 417 -3.85 -20.88 14.40
C HIS A 417 -3.95 -20.64 12.88
N ALA A 418 -4.52 -19.53 12.46
CA ALA A 418 -4.61 -19.20 11.04
C ALA A 418 -3.22 -19.02 10.42
N GLU A 419 -3.03 -19.50 9.19
CA GLU A 419 -1.82 -19.24 8.42
C GLU A 419 -1.92 -17.90 7.69
N VAL A 420 -0.83 -17.15 7.64
CA VAL A 420 -0.74 -15.93 6.83
C VAL A 420 -0.19 -16.32 5.47
N ALA A 421 -1.08 -16.30 4.46
CA ALA A 421 -0.69 -16.63 3.10
C ALA A 421 0.41 -15.67 2.57
N ASP A 422 1.26 -16.20 1.69
CA ASP A 422 2.24 -15.43 0.90
C ASP A 422 3.28 -14.60 1.68
N LEU A 423 3.51 -14.87 2.97
CA LEU A 423 4.63 -14.23 3.69
C LEU A 423 5.97 -14.42 2.96
N SER A 424 6.14 -15.57 2.31
CA SER A 424 7.37 -15.89 1.58
C SER A 424 7.55 -15.07 0.29
N ARG A 425 6.47 -14.62 -0.37
CA ARG A 425 6.56 -13.84 -1.62
C ARG A 425 7.18 -12.46 -1.40
N ASP A 426 6.89 -11.82 -0.26
CA ASP A 426 7.50 -10.52 0.09
C ASP A 426 8.94 -10.66 0.60
N ALA A 427 9.36 -11.88 0.86
CA ALA A 427 10.66 -12.21 1.43
C ALA A 427 11.75 -12.43 0.36
N ALA A 428 11.44 -12.24 -0.94
CA ALA A 428 12.49 -12.27 -1.95
C ALA A 428 13.59 -11.27 -1.56
N PRO A 429 14.81 -11.74 -1.22
CA PRO A 429 15.85 -10.85 -0.75
C PRO A 429 16.24 -9.94 -1.91
N THR A 430 16.19 -8.65 -1.67
CA THR A 430 16.69 -7.65 -2.62
C THR A 430 18.17 -7.43 -2.39
N GLY A 431 18.95 -7.22 -3.43
CA GLY A 431 20.35 -6.84 -3.44
C GLY A 431 21.10 -6.87 -2.09
N TRP A 432 21.07 -5.76 -1.33
CA TRP A 432 21.80 -5.66 -0.06
C TRP A 432 21.30 -6.63 1.05
N THR A 433 20.03 -7.03 1.06
CA THR A 433 19.54 -8.01 2.04
C THR A 433 19.99 -9.42 1.70
N GLN A 434 20.18 -9.73 0.41
CA GLN A 434 20.79 -10.97 -0.03
C GLN A 434 22.29 -11.00 0.34
N ASP A 435 22.97 -9.86 0.21
CA ASP A 435 24.36 -9.71 0.62
C ASP A 435 24.53 -9.90 2.13
N ILE A 436 23.63 -9.36 2.98
CA ILE A 436 23.62 -9.64 4.42
C ILE A 436 23.54 -11.15 4.69
N ARG A 437 22.61 -11.87 4.02
CA ARG A 437 22.46 -13.32 4.20
C ARG A 437 23.71 -14.09 3.77
N ARG A 438 24.33 -13.68 2.66
CA ARG A 438 25.59 -14.26 2.18
C ARG A 438 26.70 -14.11 3.23
N ILE A 439 26.91 -12.91 3.75
CA ILE A 439 27.93 -12.62 4.77
C ILE A 439 27.60 -13.34 6.09
N ALA A 440 26.34 -13.33 6.52
CA ALA A 440 25.92 -14.05 7.71
C ALA A 440 26.19 -15.56 7.59
N GLY A 441 25.98 -16.16 6.41
CA GLY A 441 26.30 -17.55 6.13
C GLY A 441 27.80 -17.87 6.24
N GLN A 442 28.68 -16.90 5.99
CA GLN A 442 30.13 -17.06 6.13
C GLN A 442 30.61 -16.94 7.59
N VAL A 443 29.96 -16.08 8.39
CA VAL A 443 30.40 -15.71 9.74
C VAL A 443 29.75 -16.59 10.82
N CYS A 444 28.49 -16.96 10.61
CA CYS A 444 27.69 -17.65 11.60
C CYS A 444 27.72 -19.14 11.37
N ASN A 445 27.91 -19.93 12.43
CA ASN A 445 27.90 -21.39 12.36
C ASN A 445 26.51 -21.99 12.18
N ARG A 446 25.45 -21.21 12.43
CA ARG A 446 24.04 -21.58 12.17
C ARG A 446 23.29 -20.40 11.62
N THR A 447 22.56 -20.62 10.56
CA THR A 447 21.69 -19.64 9.89
C THR A 447 20.37 -20.29 9.52
N TYR A 448 19.27 -19.61 9.82
CA TYR A 448 17.91 -20.02 9.49
C TYR A 448 17.19 -18.82 8.89
N PHE A 449 16.97 -18.83 7.58
CA PHE A 449 16.34 -17.71 6.88
C PHE A 449 14.86 -17.97 6.65
N ASN A 450 14.06 -16.88 6.64
CA ASN A 450 12.62 -16.91 6.39
C ASN A 450 11.83 -17.78 7.36
N ILE A 451 12.21 -17.78 8.64
CA ILE A 451 11.45 -18.51 9.66
C ILE A 451 10.22 -17.70 10.05
N THR A 452 9.06 -18.34 9.96
CA THR A 452 7.79 -17.71 10.35
C THR A 452 7.65 -17.70 11.88
N VAL A 453 7.47 -16.51 12.45
CA VAL A 453 7.18 -16.29 13.88
C VAL A 453 5.90 -15.46 13.98
N GLY A 454 4.78 -16.11 14.19
CA GLY A 454 3.47 -15.47 14.11
C GLY A 454 3.25 -14.83 12.74
N PRO A 455 3.00 -13.50 12.66
CA PRO A 455 2.82 -12.82 11.38
C PRO A 455 4.13 -12.35 10.74
N PHE A 456 5.30 -12.68 11.32
CA PHE A 456 6.59 -12.14 10.91
C PHE A 456 7.48 -13.20 10.27
N LEU A 457 8.21 -12.81 9.21
CA LEU A 457 9.37 -13.56 8.72
C LEU A 457 10.62 -13.01 9.37
N VAL A 458 11.46 -13.91 9.87
CA VAL A 458 12.65 -13.57 10.67
C VAL A 458 13.83 -14.42 10.18
N ASP A 459 14.98 -13.78 10.04
CA ASP A 459 16.24 -14.44 9.75
C ASP A 459 17.00 -14.63 11.06
N PHE A 460 17.28 -15.88 11.45
CA PHE A 460 17.97 -16.21 12.68
C PHE A 460 19.41 -16.66 12.41
N VAL A 461 20.32 -16.19 13.24
CA VAL A 461 21.74 -16.50 13.14
C VAL A 461 22.36 -16.77 14.53
N ARG A 462 23.44 -17.54 14.57
CA ARG A 462 24.23 -17.80 15.76
C ARG A 462 25.71 -17.91 15.41
N THR A 463 26.56 -17.22 16.16
CA THR A 463 28.02 -17.43 16.13
C THR A 463 28.41 -18.61 17.01
N SER A 464 29.55 -19.26 16.72
CA SER A 464 30.11 -20.28 17.58
C SER A 464 30.65 -19.63 18.85
N ASP A 465 30.12 -20.05 19.99
CA ASP A 465 30.60 -19.66 21.32
C ASP A 465 31.52 -20.72 21.95
N GLY A 466 32.11 -21.61 21.12
CA GLY A 466 32.98 -22.67 21.56
C GLY A 466 32.29 -23.84 22.29
N THR A 467 30.98 -23.77 22.48
CA THR A 467 30.22 -24.88 23.09
C THR A 467 30.02 -26.02 22.05
N PRO A 468 30.31 -27.28 22.45
CA PRO A 468 30.14 -28.42 21.55
C PRO A 468 28.70 -28.55 21.05
N GLN A 469 28.53 -28.91 19.80
CA GLN A 469 27.21 -29.16 19.19
C GLN A 469 26.59 -30.39 19.88
N THR A 470 25.60 -30.20 20.74
CA THR A 470 24.66 -31.28 21.02
C THR A 470 23.87 -31.58 19.76
N LYS A 471 23.95 -32.82 19.26
CA LYS A 471 23.13 -33.32 18.14
C LYS A 471 21.65 -33.06 18.50
N LEU A 472 21.00 -32.26 17.72
CA LEU A 472 19.57 -31.96 17.86
C LEU A 472 18.77 -33.02 17.08
N ASP A 473 17.92 -33.74 17.79
CA ASP A 473 17.01 -34.73 17.26
C ASP A 473 15.86 -34.10 16.46
N LYS A 474 15.27 -34.89 15.54
CA LYS A 474 14.47 -34.41 14.41
C LYS A 474 12.96 -34.36 14.72
N GLY A 475 12.45 -33.28 15.32
CA GLY A 475 10.99 -33.07 15.49
C GLY A 475 10.58 -31.60 15.32
N GLY A 476 9.34 -31.31 14.93
CA GLY A 476 8.87 -29.94 14.62
C GLY A 476 9.01 -28.90 15.76
N ASP A 477 8.93 -29.34 17.02
CA ASP A 477 9.20 -28.51 18.21
C ASP A 477 10.68 -28.11 18.34
N GLU A 478 11.57 -28.84 17.71
CA GLU A 478 13.02 -28.66 17.75
C GLU A 478 13.51 -27.47 16.95
N ARG A 479 12.86 -27.14 15.83
CA ARG A 479 13.19 -25.90 15.07
C ARG A 479 12.94 -24.67 15.92
N LEU A 480 11.85 -24.63 16.67
CA LEU A 480 11.55 -23.53 17.60
C LEU A 480 12.52 -23.48 18.79
N GLN A 481 12.99 -24.63 19.30
CA GLN A 481 14.01 -24.67 20.34
C GLN A 481 15.40 -24.26 19.81
N ALA A 482 15.76 -24.68 18.61
CA ALA A 482 17.00 -24.27 17.96
C ALA A 482 17.04 -22.75 17.72
N VAL A 483 15.93 -22.19 17.24
CA VAL A 483 15.77 -20.75 16.98
C VAL A 483 15.83 -19.93 18.28
N ARG A 484 15.35 -20.47 19.40
CA ARG A 484 15.47 -19.80 20.72
C ARG A 484 16.90 -19.50 21.13
N GLN A 485 17.88 -20.22 20.62
CA GLN A 485 19.31 -19.99 20.94
C GLN A 485 19.99 -19.05 19.93
N CYS A 486 19.27 -18.52 18.97
CA CYS A 486 19.76 -17.63 17.94
C CYS A 486 19.28 -16.19 18.19
N VAL A 487 19.94 -15.24 17.54
CA VAL A 487 19.47 -13.85 17.46
C VAL A 487 18.86 -13.61 16.08
N ALA A 488 17.92 -12.67 16.00
CA ALA A 488 17.27 -12.29 14.76
C ALA A 488 18.06 -11.18 14.08
N LEU A 489 18.49 -11.39 12.82
CA LEU A 489 18.98 -10.32 11.98
C LEU A 489 17.78 -9.57 11.38
N GLU A 490 17.73 -8.27 11.61
CA GLU A 490 16.64 -7.40 11.11
C GLU A 490 17.20 -6.33 10.16
N PRO A 491 17.15 -6.55 8.84
CA PRO A 491 17.54 -5.54 7.87
C PRO A 491 16.58 -4.35 7.92
N LEU A 492 17.04 -3.20 8.40
CA LEU A 492 16.26 -1.98 8.51
C LEU A 492 16.25 -1.22 7.18
N LYS A 493 15.18 -1.39 6.41
CA LYS A 493 14.91 -0.65 5.18
C LYS A 493 14.43 0.77 5.51
N GLY A 494 14.53 1.71 4.56
CA GLY A 494 14.05 3.08 4.76
C GLY A 494 12.59 3.19 5.23
N GLN A 495 11.73 2.22 4.84
CA GLN A 495 10.34 2.14 5.32
C GLN A 495 10.20 1.79 6.82
N CYS A 496 11.26 1.33 7.47
CA CYS A 496 11.26 1.05 8.91
C CYS A 496 11.40 2.32 9.75
N PHE A 497 11.79 3.43 9.14
CA PHE A 497 12.01 4.71 9.80
C PHE A 497 10.96 5.75 9.41
N TYR A 498 10.76 6.72 10.28
CA TYR A 498 9.97 7.89 9.93
C TYR A 498 10.73 8.75 8.91
N ARG A 499 10.05 9.17 7.87
CA ARG A 499 10.59 10.13 6.91
C ARG A 499 10.72 11.50 7.59
N GLY A 500 11.84 12.16 7.34
CA GLY A 500 12.18 13.42 8.00
C GLY A 500 12.84 13.25 9.38
N SER A 501 13.22 12.02 9.77
CA SER A 501 13.93 11.74 11.02
C SER A 501 15.40 11.32 10.82
N ASP A 502 15.96 11.51 9.63
CA ASP A 502 17.34 11.12 9.27
C ASP A 502 17.66 9.64 9.56
N ASP A 503 16.68 8.76 9.28
CA ASP A 503 16.74 7.31 9.55
C ASP A 503 17.12 6.95 11.01
N SER A 504 16.82 7.84 11.96
CA SER A 504 17.15 7.65 13.38
C SER A 504 15.97 7.17 14.21
N GLU A 505 14.74 7.35 13.74
CA GLU A 505 13.54 7.00 14.50
C GLU A 505 12.71 5.94 13.78
N LEU A 506 12.60 4.76 14.43
CA LEU A 506 11.77 3.66 13.92
C LEU A 506 10.29 4.03 13.91
N THR A 507 9.58 3.61 12.87
CA THR A 507 8.11 3.72 12.81
C THR A 507 7.46 2.89 13.92
N SER A 508 6.26 3.28 14.34
CA SER A 508 5.45 2.52 15.33
C SER A 508 5.28 1.05 14.95
N SER A 509 5.04 0.77 13.67
CA SER A 509 4.93 -0.61 13.18
C SER A 509 6.23 -1.41 13.40
N SER A 510 7.40 -0.80 13.17
CA SER A 510 8.70 -1.42 13.42
C SER A 510 8.97 -1.56 14.92
N LYS A 511 8.65 -0.54 15.72
CA LYS A 511 8.73 -0.60 17.19
C LYS A 511 7.85 -1.71 17.75
N TYR A 512 6.59 -1.80 17.28
CA TYR A 512 5.65 -2.83 17.72
C TYR A 512 6.15 -4.23 17.35
N ARG A 513 6.60 -4.44 16.11
CA ARG A 513 7.23 -5.70 15.71
C ARG A 513 8.39 -6.07 16.62
N HIS A 514 9.32 -5.14 16.91
CA HIS A 514 10.45 -5.38 17.80
C HIS A 514 10.00 -5.72 19.23
N LEU A 515 9.00 -5.02 19.74
CA LEU A 515 8.42 -5.25 21.05
C LEU A 515 7.84 -6.67 21.15
N LEU A 516 7.04 -7.08 20.16
CA LEU A 516 6.42 -8.40 20.12
C LEU A 516 7.46 -9.52 20.01
N LEU A 517 8.45 -9.38 19.13
CA LEU A 517 9.52 -10.37 18.98
C LEU A 517 10.35 -10.49 20.28
N ARG A 518 10.68 -9.36 20.91
CA ARG A 518 11.39 -9.36 22.20
C ARG A 518 10.55 -9.98 23.31
N GLY A 519 9.25 -9.73 23.36
CA GLY A 519 8.32 -10.37 24.31
C GLY A 519 8.25 -11.89 24.13
N LEU A 520 8.41 -12.39 22.91
CA LEU A 520 8.54 -13.82 22.59
C LEU A 520 9.94 -14.39 22.95
N GLY A 521 10.83 -13.58 23.52
CA GLY A 521 12.18 -14.00 23.91
C GLY A 521 13.22 -13.96 22.78
N ILE A 522 12.90 -13.32 21.66
CA ILE A 522 13.81 -13.18 20.51
C ILE A 522 14.62 -11.88 20.67
N GLU A 523 15.95 -12.00 20.63
CA GLU A 523 16.83 -10.83 20.58
C GLU A 523 17.03 -10.38 19.14
N ILE A 524 16.88 -9.07 18.89
CA ILE A 524 16.95 -8.48 17.56
C ILE A 524 18.29 -7.76 17.39
N CYS A 525 18.96 -8.07 16.30
CA CYS A 525 20.17 -7.41 15.82
C CYS A 525 19.82 -6.59 14.58
N PRO A 526 19.59 -5.28 14.72
CA PRO A 526 19.24 -4.43 13.59
C PRO A 526 20.47 -4.20 12.70
N VAL A 527 20.27 -4.27 11.38
CA VAL A 527 21.29 -3.97 10.36
C VAL A 527 20.85 -2.74 9.58
N SER A 528 21.51 -1.62 9.75
CA SER A 528 21.21 -0.37 9.02
C SER A 528 21.64 -0.47 7.57
N LYS A 529 20.74 -0.13 6.63
CA LYS A 529 21.05 -0.06 5.21
C LYS A 529 22.16 0.95 4.94
N GLN A 530 22.12 2.11 5.58
CA GLN A 530 23.10 3.18 5.38
C GLN A 530 24.51 2.73 5.80
N GLN A 531 24.64 2.11 6.97
CA GLN A 531 25.92 1.56 7.43
C GLN A 531 26.40 0.45 6.50
N TRP A 532 25.48 -0.47 6.11
CA TRP A 532 25.81 -1.61 5.24
C TRP A 532 26.35 -1.18 3.87
N VAL A 533 25.68 -0.22 3.24
CA VAL A 533 26.10 0.28 1.90
C VAL A 533 27.38 1.14 1.99
N GLY A 534 27.62 1.78 3.12
CA GLY A 534 28.85 2.54 3.36
C GLY A 534 30.11 1.69 3.52
N MET A 535 29.97 0.37 3.82
CA MET A 535 31.09 -0.56 3.89
C MET A 535 31.53 -1.00 2.49
N THR A 536 32.77 -0.77 2.17
CA THR A 536 33.32 -1.00 0.82
C THR A 536 33.88 -2.41 0.62
N SER A 537 34.25 -3.11 1.72
CA SER A 537 34.85 -4.44 1.66
C SER A 537 34.02 -5.51 2.37
N ASP A 538 34.10 -6.76 1.87
CA ASP A 538 33.51 -7.91 2.54
C ASP A 538 34.10 -8.12 3.94
N ALA A 539 35.38 -7.78 4.17
CA ALA A 539 36.03 -7.90 5.46
C ALA A 539 35.39 -6.98 6.52
N GLU A 540 35.02 -5.74 6.14
CA GLU A 540 34.28 -4.82 7.02
C GLU A 540 32.90 -5.35 7.34
N LYS A 541 32.16 -5.85 6.34
CA LYS A 541 30.82 -6.44 6.50
C LYS A 541 30.87 -7.69 7.39
N VAL A 542 31.87 -8.55 7.22
CA VAL A 542 32.11 -9.74 8.08
C VAL A 542 32.33 -9.32 9.53
N ARG A 543 33.18 -8.33 9.78
CA ARG A 543 33.43 -7.79 11.12
C ARG A 543 32.16 -7.25 11.72
N TYR A 544 31.45 -6.40 10.99
CA TYR A 544 30.19 -5.79 11.43
C TYR A 544 29.13 -6.84 11.82
N ILE A 545 28.87 -7.85 10.97
CA ILE A 545 27.92 -8.92 11.32
C ILE A 545 28.38 -9.71 12.54
N ARG A 546 29.68 -10.03 12.64
CA ARG A 546 30.22 -10.75 13.81
C ARG A 546 29.97 -9.97 15.08
N ASP A 547 30.25 -8.67 15.09
CA ASP A 547 30.15 -7.81 16.26
C ASP A 547 28.69 -7.69 16.72
N ILE A 548 27.76 -7.33 15.83
CA ILE A 548 26.34 -7.18 16.19
C ILE A 548 25.69 -8.49 16.66
N VAL A 549 26.07 -9.64 16.04
CA VAL A 549 25.57 -10.95 16.45
C VAL A 549 26.15 -11.35 17.79
N THR A 550 27.44 -11.12 18.04
CA THR A 550 28.10 -11.41 19.32
C THR A 550 27.47 -10.59 20.45
N GLU A 551 27.30 -9.28 20.26
CA GLU A 551 26.61 -8.42 21.21
C GLU A 551 25.16 -8.87 21.45
N GLY A 552 24.44 -9.22 20.39
CA GLY A 552 23.09 -9.76 20.49
C GLY A 552 23.03 -11.05 21.31
N MET A 553 23.99 -11.95 21.13
CA MET A 553 24.09 -13.18 21.90
C MET A 553 24.37 -12.92 23.41
N VAL A 554 25.17 -11.89 23.70
CA VAL A 554 25.39 -11.46 25.10
C VAL A 554 24.08 -10.96 25.70
N ARG A 555 23.39 -10.03 25.04
CA ARG A 555 22.08 -9.52 25.50
C ARG A 555 21.04 -10.63 25.67
N LEU A 556 21.01 -11.61 24.78
CA LEU A 556 20.13 -12.77 24.88
C LEU A 556 20.41 -13.59 26.12
N LYS A 557 21.69 -13.83 26.44
CA LYS A 557 22.12 -14.57 27.67
C LYS A 557 21.73 -13.80 28.94
N GLU A 558 21.94 -12.50 28.98
CA GLU A 558 21.58 -11.63 30.12
C GLU A 558 20.06 -11.63 30.36
N ARG A 559 19.26 -11.44 29.31
CA ARG A 559 17.78 -11.47 29.41
C ARG A 559 17.27 -12.80 29.95
N ARG A 560 17.89 -13.91 29.56
CA ARG A 560 17.53 -15.24 30.09
C ARG A 560 17.86 -15.38 31.56
N LYS A 561 19.01 -14.86 32.01
CA LYS A 561 19.37 -14.84 33.43
C LYS A 561 18.36 -14.02 34.23
N GLU A 562 17.96 -12.86 33.75
CA GLU A 562 16.94 -12.02 34.39
C GLU A 562 15.57 -12.73 34.47
N HIS A 563 15.16 -13.37 33.38
CA HIS A 563 13.90 -14.11 33.33
C HIS A 563 13.92 -15.31 34.30
N ALA A 564 15.02 -16.04 34.35
CA ALA A 564 15.21 -17.14 35.33
C ALA A 564 15.16 -16.63 36.78
N LYS A 565 15.78 -15.48 37.08
CA LYS A 565 15.71 -14.84 38.41
C LYS A 565 14.25 -14.47 38.76
N LYS A 566 13.50 -13.85 37.85
CA LYS A 566 12.08 -13.52 38.07
C LYS A 566 11.23 -14.74 38.34
N ILE A 567 11.39 -15.82 37.56
CA ILE A 567 10.69 -17.09 37.81
C ILE A 567 11.03 -17.66 39.19
N SER A 568 12.30 -17.63 39.57
CA SER A 568 12.75 -18.12 40.89
C SER A 568 12.14 -17.28 42.02
N GLN A 569 12.07 -15.96 41.88
CA GLN A 569 11.43 -15.09 42.86
C GLN A 569 9.92 -15.36 43.00
N ILE A 570 9.21 -15.52 41.86
CA ILE A 570 7.77 -15.85 41.86
C ILE A 570 7.54 -17.22 42.54
N LYS A 571 8.36 -18.23 42.24
CA LYS A 571 8.28 -19.55 42.88
C LYS A 571 8.56 -19.47 44.39
N TRP A 572 9.52 -18.64 44.77
CA TRP A 572 9.83 -18.40 46.17
C TRP A 572 8.68 -17.71 46.92
N GLN A 573 8.13 -16.64 46.34
CA GLN A 573 6.97 -15.92 46.88
C GLN A 573 5.76 -16.85 47.08
N LYS A 574 5.44 -17.69 46.05
CA LYS A 574 4.37 -18.68 46.17
C LYS A 574 4.62 -19.70 47.30
N ARG A 575 5.86 -20.12 47.48
CA ARG A 575 6.22 -21.05 48.60
C ARG A 575 6.11 -20.38 49.96
N VAL A 576 6.53 -19.13 50.08
CA VAL A 576 6.39 -18.35 51.30
C VAL A 576 4.91 -18.16 51.64
N HIS A 577 4.11 -17.76 50.67
CA HIS A 577 2.67 -17.55 50.84
C HIS A 577 1.95 -18.87 51.22
N ALA A 578 2.27 -19.98 50.58
CA ALA A 578 1.72 -21.28 50.93
C ALA A 578 2.09 -21.71 52.36
N ARG A 579 3.29 -21.35 52.88
CA ARG A 579 3.69 -21.62 54.25
C ARG A 579 3.07 -20.68 55.28
N SER A 580 2.62 -19.49 54.88
CA SER A 580 1.94 -18.55 55.79
C SER A 580 0.44 -18.82 55.93
N VAL A 581 -0.12 -19.65 55.07
CA VAL A 581 -1.56 -20.04 55.07
C VAL A 581 -1.77 -21.45 55.66
N SER A 582 -0.69 -22.23 55.78
CA SER A 582 -0.66 -23.50 56.54
C SER A 582 -0.28 -23.24 57.99
#